data_b648a3125afa183006cf4fe489801d15
#
_entry.id   b648a3125afa183006cf4fe489801d15
#
_cell.length_a   1.000
_cell.length_b   1.000
_cell.length_c   1.000
_cell.angle_alpha   90.00
_cell.angle_beta   90.00
_cell.angle_gamma   90.00
#
_symmetry.space_group_name_H-M   'P 1'
#
loop_
_entity.id
_entity.type
_entity.pdbx_description
1 polymer ?
#
loop_
_entity_poly.entity_id
_entity_poly.type
_entity_poly.pdbx_seq_one_letter_code
_entity_poly.pdbx_strand_id
1 'polypeptide(L)'
;MNKIYDVAIVGAGIVGLSTALKLQEQGKNVLVLDKEKSPGTHQSGSNSGVIHSGIYYKPQSFKSNLCIRGRELLIDFMNSESIPFRIEGKIVVDHDIEKITHLNNRAKELNMDDVRPLERNEILDLEPNCKFESALYVPQAGVVDYRVVTETIAKKFETLGGTVKYFQKIKSIDSKNDLKILTSDKEIFTSEYLINCAGLFSDTVALMDNIKPNLRIIPFRGEYFVLNQEKSHLVNNMIYPISDPNLPFLGIHLTKTVDGQIEAGPNAVLAFAKEGYKWSNINVFEFSKTISYKGMWKLGKKYFGTGISEMYRSLNKRVFLKEILNYIPNVELKDLEPRVAGVRAQAVSSNGDLIDDFVFEEGNNSLHVLNAPSPAATASLAIGEYIAEKIN
;
A
#
# COMPACT_ATOMS: atom_id res chain seq x y z
N MET A 1 -10.09 -20.14 32.89
CA MET A 1 -10.19 -20.49 31.46
C MET A 1 -9.62 -19.31 30.65
N ASN A 2 -8.80 -19.56 29.66
CA ASN A 2 -8.36 -18.48 28.78
C ASN A 2 -9.57 -17.93 28.02
N LYS A 3 -9.66 -16.62 27.85
CA LYS A 3 -10.70 -15.97 27.06
C LYS A 3 -10.66 -16.50 25.63
N ILE A 4 -11.80 -16.96 25.09
CA ILE A 4 -11.94 -17.32 23.68
C ILE A 4 -12.52 -16.10 22.96
N TYR A 5 -11.92 -15.73 21.84
CA TYR A 5 -12.39 -14.68 20.96
C TYR A 5 -13.14 -15.28 19.78
N ASP A 6 -14.13 -14.58 19.24
CA ASP A 6 -14.78 -15.01 18.00
C ASP A 6 -13.77 -14.94 16.85
N VAL A 7 -12.99 -13.86 16.81
CA VAL A 7 -11.99 -13.65 15.74
C VAL A 7 -10.68 -13.14 16.33
N ALA A 8 -9.56 -13.76 15.93
CA ALA A 8 -8.21 -13.22 16.12
C ALA A 8 -7.64 -12.72 14.80
N ILE A 9 -7.11 -11.50 14.78
CA ILE A 9 -6.48 -10.89 13.61
C ILE A 9 -4.99 -10.70 13.88
N VAL A 10 -4.14 -11.18 12.98
CA VAL A 10 -2.69 -10.99 13.04
C VAL A 10 -2.29 -9.81 12.15
N GLY A 11 -1.87 -8.71 12.77
CA GLY A 11 -1.44 -7.48 12.14
C GLY A 11 -2.35 -6.29 12.42
N ALA A 12 -1.83 -5.27 13.14
CA ALA A 12 -2.49 -3.99 13.40
C ALA A 12 -2.13 -2.93 12.34
N GLY A 13 -1.99 -3.35 11.09
CA GLY A 13 -1.97 -2.45 9.94
C GLY A 13 -3.38 -1.98 9.58
N ILE A 14 -3.48 -1.05 8.63
CA ILE A 14 -4.76 -0.44 8.26
C ILE A 14 -5.80 -1.48 7.79
N VAL A 15 -5.39 -2.53 7.08
CA VAL A 15 -6.30 -3.59 6.62
C VAL A 15 -6.82 -4.43 7.81
N GLY A 16 -5.92 -4.85 8.70
CA GLY A 16 -6.31 -5.64 9.87
C GLY A 16 -7.23 -4.88 10.82
N LEU A 17 -6.93 -3.60 11.07
CA LEU A 17 -7.75 -2.75 11.93
C LEU A 17 -9.09 -2.36 11.30
N SER A 18 -9.14 -2.11 9.98
CA SER A 18 -10.41 -1.90 9.27
C SER A 18 -11.31 -3.14 9.34
N THR A 19 -10.72 -4.32 9.19
CA THR A 19 -11.43 -5.60 9.34
C THR A 19 -11.91 -5.79 10.79
N ALA A 20 -11.05 -5.50 11.77
CA ALA A 20 -11.39 -5.59 13.20
C ALA A 20 -12.54 -4.65 13.57
N LEU A 21 -12.47 -3.40 13.12
CA LEU A 21 -13.52 -2.41 13.36
C LEU A 21 -14.86 -2.90 12.81
N LYS A 22 -14.89 -3.36 11.55
CA LYS A 22 -16.12 -3.84 10.92
C LYS A 22 -16.74 -5.03 11.65
N LEU A 23 -15.94 -6.01 12.06
CA LEU A 23 -16.38 -7.17 12.82
C LEU A 23 -16.88 -6.79 14.23
N GLN A 24 -16.21 -5.85 14.88
CA GLN A 24 -16.62 -5.34 16.18
C GLN A 24 -17.97 -4.59 16.09
N GLU A 25 -18.19 -3.81 15.02
CA GLU A 25 -19.48 -3.18 14.75
C GLU A 25 -20.62 -4.19 14.53
N GLN A 26 -20.29 -5.38 14.07
CA GLN A 26 -21.23 -6.49 13.91
C GLN A 26 -21.44 -7.30 15.20
N GLY A 27 -20.84 -6.88 16.32
CA GLY A 27 -21.00 -7.51 17.64
C GLY A 27 -20.06 -8.69 17.90
N LYS A 28 -19.06 -8.96 17.06
CA LYS A 28 -18.06 -10.01 17.30
C LYS A 28 -17.07 -9.54 18.38
N ASN A 29 -16.60 -10.49 19.22
CA ASN A 29 -15.53 -10.25 20.17
C ASN A 29 -14.17 -10.44 19.49
N VAL A 30 -13.52 -9.33 19.08
CA VAL A 30 -12.34 -9.36 18.22
C VAL A 30 -11.06 -9.06 18.99
N LEU A 31 -10.00 -9.85 18.71
CA LEU A 31 -8.63 -9.64 19.17
C LEU A 31 -7.72 -9.29 17.99
N VAL A 32 -6.98 -8.21 18.10
CA VAL A 32 -5.90 -7.87 17.14
C VAL A 32 -4.55 -8.08 17.83
N LEU A 33 -3.65 -8.81 17.18
CA LEU A 33 -2.29 -9.10 17.65
C LEU A 33 -1.26 -8.48 16.72
N ASP A 34 -0.34 -7.67 17.26
CA ASP A 34 0.77 -7.14 16.50
C ASP A 34 2.10 -7.28 17.25
N LYS A 35 3.17 -7.51 16.50
CA LYS A 35 4.53 -7.62 17.04
C LYS A 35 5.13 -6.27 17.43
N GLU A 36 4.61 -5.20 16.86
CA GLU A 36 5.07 -3.83 17.07
C GLU A 36 4.47 -3.20 18.34
N LYS A 37 4.96 -2.01 18.68
CA LYS A 37 4.51 -1.25 19.86
C LYS A 37 3.27 -0.40 19.61
N SER A 38 2.92 -0.17 18.36
CA SER A 38 1.84 0.72 17.93
C SER A 38 1.27 0.30 16.58
N PRO A 39 0.03 0.73 16.23
CA PRO A 39 -0.58 0.41 14.95
C PRO A 39 0.15 1.09 13.79
N GLY A 40 0.00 0.56 12.60
CA GLY A 40 0.44 1.20 11.37
C GLY A 40 1.94 1.40 11.20
N THR A 41 2.79 0.73 11.98
CA THR A 41 4.25 0.95 12.02
C THR A 41 4.93 0.71 10.66
N HIS A 42 4.41 -0.19 9.84
CA HIS A 42 5.01 -0.60 8.57
C HIS A 42 4.36 0.10 7.36
N GLN A 43 3.86 -0.66 6.38
CA GLN A 43 3.33 -0.14 5.12
C GLN A 43 2.21 0.90 5.30
N SER A 44 1.39 0.76 6.34
CA SER A 44 0.29 1.69 6.62
C SER A 44 0.77 3.08 7.01
N GLY A 45 1.91 3.20 7.69
CA GLY A 45 2.51 4.47 8.09
C GLY A 45 3.71 4.91 7.23
N SER A 46 4.09 4.12 6.21
CA SER A 46 5.26 4.38 5.36
C SER A 46 4.88 4.28 3.88
N ASN A 47 3.97 5.15 3.45
CA ASN A 47 3.47 5.27 2.08
C ASN A 47 3.41 6.74 1.65
N SER A 48 2.94 7.01 0.43
CA SER A 48 2.86 8.37 -0.14
C SER A 48 1.63 9.18 0.32
N GLY A 49 0.78 8.65 1.19
CA GLY A 49 -0.40 9.34 1.67
C GLY A 49 -1.51 9.57 0.64
N VAL A 50 -1.45 8.93 -0.52
CA VAL A 50 -2.38 9.20 -1.63
C VAL A 50 -3.71 8.47 -1.45
N ILE A 51 -4.80 9.23 -1.52
CA ILE A 51 -6.16 8.71 -1.70
C ILE A 51 -6.34 8.45 -3.19
N HIS A 52 -6.31 7.17 -3.57
CA HIS A 52 -6.34 6.76 -4.97
C HIS A 52 -7.73 6.87 -5.58
N SER A 53 -7.81 7.36 -6.82
CA SER A 53 -9.06 7.43 -7.59
C SER A 53 -9.52 6.09 -8.16
N GLY A 54 -8.58 5.17 -8.42
CA GLY A 54 -8.87 3.90 -9.10
C GLY A 54 -8.56 3.86 -10.60
N ILE A 55 -8.25 4.99 -11.23
CA ILE A 55 -8.15 5.14 -12.68
C ILE A 55 -7.17 4.19 -13.39
N TYR A 56 -6.10 3.76 -12.71
CA TYR A 56 -5.09 2.86 -13.30
C TYR A 56 -5.54 1.39 -13.31
N TYR A 57 -6.57 1.02 -12.54
CA TYR A 57 -6.91 -0.37 -12.32
C TYR A 57 -7.85 -0.90 -13.40
N LYS A 58 -7.72 -2.20 -13.68
CA LYS A 58 -8.58 -2.87 -14.64
C LYS A 58 -10.02 -2.84 -14.14
N PRO A 59 -11.00 -2.43 -14.96
CA PRO A 59 -12.40 -2.50 -14.58
C PRO A 59 -12.79 -3.91 -14.09
N GLN A 60 -13.66 -3.98 -13.08
CA GLN A 60 -14.14 -5.20 -12.45
C GLN A 60 -13.09 -6.04 -11.69
N SER A 61 -11.84 -5.57 -11.57
CA SER A 61 -10.86 -6.18 -10.66
C SER A 61 -11.20 -5.88 -9.19
N PHE A 62 -10.68 -6.67 -8.26
CA PHE A 62 -10.77 -6.35 -6.83
C PHE A 62 -10.21 -4.97 -6.53
N LYS A 63 -9.04 -4.63 -7.13
CA LYS A 63 -8.44 -3.29 -6.98
C LYS A 63 -9.37 -2.17 -7.37
N SER A 64 -10.04 -2.24 -8.53
CA SER A 64 -10.91 -1.16 -8.97
C SER A 64 -12.15 -1.03 -8.08
N ASN A 65 -12.82 -2.15 -7.82
CA ASN A 65 -14.07 -2.15 -7.05
C ASN A 65 -13.84 -1.70 -5.59
N LEU A 66 -12.86 -2.32 -4.92
CA LEU A 66 -12.56 -2.01 -3.52
C LEU A 66 -11.89 -0.64 -3.36
N CYS A 67 -11.17 -0.13 -4.38
CA CYS A 67 -10.62 1.22 -4.33
C CYS A 67 -11.71 2.29 -4.41
N ILE A 68 -12.65 2.17 -5.35
CA ILE A 68 -13.74 3.13 -5.52
C ILE A 68 -14.63 3.15 -4.27
N ARG A 69 -15.11 1.98 -3.85
CA ARG A 69 -15.91 1.85 -2.63
C ARG A 69 -15.16 2.29 -1.37
N GLY A 70 -13.89 1.87 -1.24
CA GLY A 70 -13.05 2.20 -0.09
C GLY A 70 -12.73 3.68 0.01
N ARG A 71 -12.57 4.39 -1.11
CA ARG A 71 -12.40 5.85 -1.12
C ARG A 71 -13.61 6.56 -0.51
N GLU A 72 -14.83 6.16 -0.88
CA GLU A 72 -16.08 6.72 -0.33
C GLU A 72 -16.11 6.52 1.19
N LEU A 73 -15.98 5.27 1.63
CA LEU A 73 -15.96 4.92 3.05
C LEU A 73 -14.85 5.66 3.82
N LEU A 74 -13.68 5.80 3.21
CA LEU A 74 -12.54 6.49 3.82
C LEU A 74 -12.83 7.99 4.00
N ILE A 75 -13.42 8.65 2.99
CA ILE A 75 -13.78 10.06 3.07
C ILE A 75 -14.83 10.27 4.16
N ASP A 76 -15.87 9.43 4.21
CA ASP A 76 -16.91 9.48 5.24
C ASP A 76 -16.31 9.27 6.64
N PHE A 77 -15.42 8.29 6.79
CA PHE A 77 -14.71 8.02 8.03
C PHE A 77 -13.85 9.22 8.46
N MET A 78 -13.06 9.78 7.55
CA MET A 78 -12.19 10.92 7.87
C MET A 78 -13.02 12.15 8.29
N ASN A 79 -14.15 12.40 7.63
CA ASN A 79 -15.07 13.48 8.01
C ASN A 79 -15.67 13.24 9.40
N SER A 80 -16.15 12.02 9.68
CA SER A 80 -16.76 11.69 10.98
C SER A 80 -15.78 11.76 12.15
N GLU A 81 -14.52 11.43 11.92
CA GLU A 81 -13.46 11.42 12.93
C GLU A 81 -12.60 12.70 12.93
N SER A 82 -12.95 13.70 12.09
CA SER A 82 -12.22 14.97 11.95
C SER A 82 -10.74 14.79 11.61
N ILE A 83 -10.42 13.82 10.75
CA ILE A 83 -9.06 13.59 10.25
C ILE A 83 -8.76 14.56 9.11
N PRO A 84 -7.67 15.33 9.14
CA PRO A 84 -7.31 16.23 8.06
C PRO A 84 -6.95 15.46 6.77
N PHE A 85 -7.57 15.84 5.66
CA PHE A 85 -7.27 15.35 4.32
C PHE A 85 -7.57 16.43 3.27
N ARG A 86 -7.11 16.23 2.02
CA ARG A 86 -7.42 17.13 0.90
C ARG A 86 -7.77 16.30 -0.33
N ILE A 87 -8.84 16.69 -1.04
CA ILE A 87 -9.20 16.15 -2.36
C ILE A 87 -9.05 17.29 -3.36
N GLU A 88 -7.89 17.40 -3.96
CA GLU A 88 -7.52 18.49 -4.88
C GLU A 88 -7.26 17.98 -6.31
N GLY A 89 -7.40 16.68 -6.49
CA GLY A 89 -7.16 16.02 -7.76
C GLY A 89 -5.67 15.79 -8.02
N LYS A 90 -5.40 15.22 -9.18
CA LYS A 90 -4.06 15.05 -9.74
C LYS A 90 -4.08 15.24 -11.25
N ILE A 91 -2.95 15.58 -11.83
CA ILE A 91 -2.73 15.46 -13.26
C ILE A 91 -1.92 14.20 -13.56
N VAL A 92 -2.35 13.45 -14.57
CA VAL A 92 -1.61 12.33 -15.13
C VAL A 92 -1.05 12.75 -16.47
N VAL A 93 0.27 12.74 -16.59
CA VAL A 93 0.99 13.33 -17.71
C VAL A 93 1.70 12.28 -18.58
N ASP A 94 1.74 12.50 -19.88
CA ASP A 94 2.60 11.77 -20.83
C ASP A 94 2.86 12.68 -22.04
N HIS A 95 3.95 12.42 -22.80
CA HIS A 95 4.20 13.07 -24.08
C HIS A 95 3.38 12.46 -25.22
N ASP A 96 2.88 11.25 -25.01
CA ASP A 96 2.07 10.49 -25.95
C ASP A 96 0.58 10.73 -25.66
N ILE A 97 -0.09 11.48 -26.53
CA ILE A 97 -1.51 11.80 -26.41
C ILE A 97 -2.42 10.56 -26.56
N GLU A 98 -1.97 9.51 -27.26
CA GLU A 98 -2.75 8.30 -27.41
C GLU A 98 -2.89 7.57 -26.07
N LYS A 99 -1.84 7.57 -25.24
CA LYS A 99 -1.90 7.02 -23.88
C LYS A 99 -2.84 7.83 -22.99
N ILE A 100 -2.86 9.14 -23.08
CA ILE A 100 -3.81 10.02 -22.37
C ILE A 100 -5.24 9.66 -22.78
N THR A 101 -5.49 9.53 -24.10
CA THR A 101 -6.80 9.16 -24.64
C THR A 101 -7.23 7.77 -24.17
N HIS A 102 -6.31 6.80 -24.16
CA HIS A 102 -6.60 5.44 -23.67
C HIS A 102 -6.97 5.44 -22.18
N LEU A 103 -6.25 6.20 -21.35
CA LEU A 103 -6.57 6.32 -19.93
C LEU A 103 -7.90 7.05 -19.69
N ASN A 104 -8.23 8.06 -20.50
CA ASN A 104 -9.53 8.74 -20.46
C ASN A 104 -10.68 7.79 -20.81
N ASN A 105 -10.51 6.91 -21.80
CA ASN A 105 -11.51 5.89 -22.13
C ASN A 105 -11.71 4.91 -20.96
N ARG A 106 -10.63 4.51 -20.29
CA ARG A 106 -10.72 3.69 -19.07
C ARG A 106 -11.48 4.40 -17.95
N ALA A 107 -11.30 5.71 -17.79
CA ALA A 107 -12.06 6.48 -16.81
C ALA A 107 -13.57 6.37 -17.05
N LYS A 108 -14.01 6.45 -18.32
CA LYS A 108 -15.41 6.27 -18.70
C LYS A 108 -15.93 4.85 -18.38
N GLU A 109 -15.12 3.81 -18.64
CA GLU A 109 -15.45 2.43 -18.26
C GLU A 109 -15.60 2.24 -16.74
N LEU A 110 -14.95 3.08 -15.95
CA LEU A 110 -15.01 3.11 -14.48
C LEU A 110 -16.08 4.08 -13.95
N ASN A 111 -16.90 4.67 -14.79
CA ASN A 111 -17.90 5.70 -14.47
C ASN A 111 -17.29 6.91 -13.72
N MET A 112 -16.09 7.32 -14.15
CA MET A 112 -15.40 8.49 -13.61
C MET A 112 -15.62 9.69 -14.56
N ASP A 113 -16.83 10.20 -14.62
CA ASP A 113 -17.26 11.18 -15.63
C ASP A 113 -16.57 12.55 -15.51
N ASP A 114 -16.07 12.91 -14.32
CA ASP A 114 -15.36 14.18 -14.08
C ASP A 114 -13.88 14.14 -14.55
N VAL A 115 -13.39 12.98 -14.97
CA VAL A 115 -12.02 12.83 -15.50
C VAL A 115 -12.02 13.36 -16.93
N ARG A 116 -11.07 14.25 -17.24
CA ARG A 116 -11.00 14.88 -18.56
C ARG A 116 -9.57 15.19 -19.00
N PRO A 117 -9.29 15.16 -20.30
CA PRO A 117 -8.04 15.68 -20.85
C PRO A 117 -7.91 17.18 -20.57
N LEU A 118 -6.67 17.64 -20.43
CA LEU A 118 -6.33 19.02 -20.26
C LEU A 118 -5.46 19.50 -21.44
N GLU A 119 -5.72 20.72 -21.89
CA GLU A 119 -4.84 21.46 -22.77
C GLU A 119 -3.74 22.17 -21.98
N ARG A 120 -2.67 22.61 -22.67
CA ARG A 120 -1.49 23.24 -22.06
C ARG A 120 -1.83 24.36 -21.07
N ASN A 121 -2.75 25.27 -21.44
CA ASN A 121 -3.12 26.38 -20.57
C ASN A 121 -3.78 25.90 -19.29
N GLU A 122 -4.67 24.91 -19.35
CA GLU A 122 -5.34 24.32 -18.20
C GLU A 122 -4.34 23.58 -17.29
N ILE A 123 -3.31 22.94 -17.89
CA ILE A 123 -2.23 22.30 -17.12
C ILE A 123 -1.47 23.37 -16.32
N LEU A 124 -1.13 24.50 -16.96
CA LEU A 124 -0.41 25.59 -16.30
C LEU A 124 -1.25 26.32 -15.25
N ASP A 125 -2.57 26.36 -15.39
CA ASP A 125 -3.46 26.90 -14.35
C ASP A 125 -3.45 26.03 -13.10
N LEU A 126 -3.36 24.70 -13.24
CA LEU A 126 -3.32 23.74 -12.12
C LEU A 126 -1.90 23.58 -11.55
N GLU A 127 -0.92 23.40 -12.44
CA GLU A 127 0.47 23.12 -12.12
C GLU A 127 1.40 24.03 -12.95
N PRO A 128 1.64 25.28 -12.50
CA PRO A 128 2.34 26.30 -13.30
C PRO A 128 3.74 25.92 -13.75
N ASN A 129 4.39 24.99 -13.05
CA ASN A 129 5.74 24.55 -13.34
C ASN A 129 5.80 23.23 -14.12
N CYS A 130 4.65 22.62 -14.47
CA CYS A 130 4.60 21.36 -15.20
C CYS A 130 5.15 21.54 -16.63
N LYS A 131 5.99 20.61 -17.06
CA LYS A 131 6.67 20.65 -18.37
C LYS A 131 5.95 19.90 -19.48
N PHE A 132 4.86 19.23 -19.20
CA PHE A 132 4.12 18.43 -20.18
C PHE A 132 3.10 19.25 -20.94
N GLU A 133 2.88 18.89 -22.21
CA GLU A 133 1.92 19.55 -23.10
C GLU A 133 0.52 18.89 -23.06
N SER A 134 0.44 17.67 -22.54
CA SER A 134 -0.81 16.93 -22.41
C SER A 134 -0.92 16.24 -21.07
N ALA A 135 -2.11 16.24 -20.50
CA ALA A 135 -2.42 15.61 -19.23
C ALA A 135 -3.88 15.12 -19.18
N LEU A 136 -4.16 14.28 -18.20
CA LEU A 136 -5.51 13.92 -17.79
C LEU A 136 -5.74 14.44 -16.37
N TYR A 137 -6.78 15.21 -16.16
CA TYR A 137 -7.18 15.63 -14.81
C TYR A 137 -8.06 14.59 -14.15
N VAL A 138 -7.72 14.23 -12.92
CA VAL A 138 -8.41 13.21 -12.11
C VAL A 138 -8.79 13.85 -10.77
N PRO A 139 -9.97 14.46 -10.67
CA PRO A 139 -10.39 15.26 -9.49
C PRO A 139 -10.58 14.43 -8.22
N GLN A 140 -10.86 13.13 -8.32
CA GLN A 140 -11.17 12.26 -7.18
C GLN A 140 -9.94 11.86 -6.35
N ALA A 141 -8.72 12.22 -6.79
CA ALA A 141 -7.51 11.91 -6.05
C ALA A 141 -7.27 12.92 -4.91
N GLY A 142 -6.68 12.45 -3.83
CA GLY A 142 -6.39 13.29 -2.68
C GLY A 142 -5.20 12.79 -1.87
N VAL A 143 -4.97 13.44 -0.72
CA VAL A 143 -3.90 13.09 0.21
C VAL A 143 -4.37 13.10 1.65
N VAL A 144 -3.82 12.18 2.45
CA VAL A 144 -4.04 12.02 3.88
C VAL A 144 -2.81 11.40 4.55
N ASP A 145 -2.63 11.60 5.83
CA ASP A 145 -1.70 10.79 6.62
C ASP A 145 -2.38 9.48 7.05
N TYR A 146 -2.05 8.37 6.37
CA TYR A 146 -2.59 7.06 6.71
C TYR A 146 -2.16 6.52 8.07
N ARG A 147 -1.13 7.09 8.69
CA ARG A 147 -0.78 6.76 10.07
C ARG A 147 -1.88 7.25 11.00
N VAL A 148 -2.30 8.51 10.86
CA VAL A 148 -3.40 9.10 11.62
C VAL A 148 -4.69 8.32 11.41
N VAL A 149 -5.01 7.95 10.16
CA VAL A 149 -6.19 7.11 9.85
C VAL A 149 -6.11 5.78 10.59
N THR A 150 -4.97 5.10 10.54
CA THR A 150 -4.78 3.77 11.16
C THR A 150 -4.89 3.85 12.70
N GLU A 151 -4.30 4.86 13.31
CA GLU A 151 -4.37 5.12 14.76
C GLU A 151 -5.81 5.44 15.20
N THR A 152 -6.54 6.21 14.39
CA THR A 152 -7.95 6.55 14.67
C THR A 152 -8.85 5.32 14.56
N ILE A 153 -8.64 4.45 13.54
CA ILE A 153 -9.36 3.16 13.42
C ILE A 153 -9.10 2.30 14.66
N ALA A 154 -7.84 2.19 15.10
CA ALA A 154 -7.48 1.42 16.29
C ALA A 154 -8.22 1.94 17.54
N LYS A 155 -8.19 3.26 17.75
CA LYS A 155 -8.88 3.90 18.88
C LYS A 155 -10.39 3.68 18.86
N LYS A 156 -11.02 3.80 17.69
CA LYS A 156 -12.45 3.55 17.53
C LYS A 156 -12.79 2.09 17.80
N PHE A 157 -12.01 1.16 17.29
CA PHE A 157 -12.14 -0.26 17.56
C PHE A 157 -12.08 -0.58 19.06
N GLU A 158 -11.09 -0.03 19.77
CA GLU A 158 -10.95 -0.21 21.22
C GLU A 158 -12.10 0.44 22.01
N THR A 159 -12.59 1.61 21.56
CA THR A 159 -13.76 2.28 22.19
C THR A 159 -15.04 1.44 22.07
N LEU A 160 -15.17 0.64 21.01
CA LEU A 160 -16.27 -0.32 20.82
C LEU A 160 -16.07 -1.62 21.60
N GLY A 161 -15.04 -1.73 22.44
CA GLY A 161 -14.74 -2.92 23.26
C GLY A 161 -13.82 -3.94 22.61
N GLY A 162 -13.29 -3.67 21.42
CA GLY A 162 -12.27 -4.49 20.78
C GLY A 162 -10.96 -4.51 21.58
N THR A 163 -10.15 -5.55 21.39
CA THR A 163 -8.89 -5.71 22.11
C THR A 163 -7.71 -5.70 21.14
N VAL A 164 -6.74 -4.78 21.35
CA VAL A 164 -5.46 -4.80 20.66
C VAL A 164 -4.35 -5.20 21.63
N LYS A 165 -3.54 -6.19 21.26
CA LYS A 165 -2.36 -6.62 22.01
C LYS A 165 -1.10 -6.36 21.15
N TYR A 166 -0.30 -5.42 21.58
CA TYR A 166 1.00 -5.10 20.97
C TYR A 166 2.12 -5.97 21.57
N PHE A 167 3.29 -5.97 20.90
CA PHE A 167 4.45 -6.79 21.28
C PHE A 167 4.15 -8.30 21.32
N GLN A 168 3.27 -8.77 20.43
CA GLN A 168 2.85 -10.16 20.32
C GLN A 168 3.29 -10.74 18.96
N LYS A 169 4.55 -11.15 18.87
CA LYS A 169 5.08 -11.81 17.67
C LYS A 169 4.60 -13.27 17.63
N ILE A 170 3.69 -13.59 16.71
CA ILE A 170 3.20 -14.98 16.56
C ILE A 170 4.35 -15.88 16.10
N LYS A 171 4.45 -17.04 16.75
CA LYS A 171 5.48 -18.07 16.53
C LYS A 171 4.89 -19.36 15.95
N SER A 172 3.71 -19.75 16.37
CA SER A 172 2.97 -20.89 15.83
C SER A 172 1.47 -20.64 15.86
N ILE A 173 0.77 -21.34 14.98
CA ILE A 173 -0.70 -21.43 14.92
C ILE A 173 -1.04 -22.89 14.85
N ASP A 174 -1.84 -23.34 15.83
CA ASP A 174 -2.33 -24.71 15.94
C ASP A 174 -3.85 -24.71 15.86
N SER A 175 -4.45 -25.84 15.48
CA SER A 175 -5.91 -26.03 15.48
C SER A 175 -6.27 -27.20 16.40
N LYS A 176 -7.21 -26.97 17.34
CA LYS A 176 -7.69 -27.99 18.25
C LYS A 176 -9.16 -27.76 18.59
N ASN A 177 -10.00 -28.76 18.41
CA ASN A 177 -11.45 -28.71 18.68
C ASN A 177 -12.11 -27.52 17.98
N ASP A 178 -11.82 -27.35 16.68
CA ASP A 178 -12.28 -26.24 15.80
C ASP A 178 -11.86 -24.84 16.24
N LEU A 179 -10.99 -24.73 17.24
CA LEU A 179 -10.42 -23.46 17.68
C LEU A 179 -9.00 -23.26 17.14
N LYS A 180 -8.66 -22.02 16.87
CA LYS A 180 -7.29 -21.58 16.54
C LYS A 180 -6.55 -21.22 17.82
N ILE A 181 -5.34 -21.76 17.98
CA ILE A 181 -4.46 -21.50 19.11
C ILE A 181 -3.24 -20.75 18.57
N LEU A 182 -3.14 -19.47 18.88
CA LEU A 182 -2.06 -18.60 18.46
C LEU A 182 -1.05 -18.46 19.60
N THR A 183 0.16 -18.96 19.40
CA THR A 183 1.26 -18.80 20.37
C THR A 183 2.16 -17.68 19.93
N SER A 184 2.27 -16.64 20.77
CA SER A 184 3.24 -15.56 20.60
C SER A 184 4.53 -15.88 21.36
N ASP A 185 5.48 -14.97 21.34
CA ASP A 185 6.68 -15.03 22.18
C ASP A 185 6.41 -14.76 23.67
N LYS A 186 5.18 -14.38 24.06
CA LYS A 186 4.81 -14.01 25.43
C LYS A 186 3.58 -14.74 25.97
N GLU A 187 2.53 -14.89 25.16
CA GLU A 187 1.21 -15.35 25.57
C GLU A 187 0.63 -16.34 24.55
N ILE A 188 -0.41 -17.04 24.97
CA ILE A 188 -1.22 -17.95 24.11
C ILE A 188 -2.63 -17.40 24.04
N PHE A 189 -3.15 -17.29 22.81
CA PHE A 189 -4.50 -16.80 22.53
C PHE A 189 -5.33 -17.88 21.84
N THR A 190 -6.63 -17.85 22.06
CA THR A 190 -7.56 -18.80 21.46
C THR A 190 -8.70 -18.04 20.79
N SER A 191 -9.05 -18.43 19.56
CA SER A 191 -10.17 -17.87 18.82
C SER A 191 -10.89 -18.94 18.00
N GLU A 192 -12.13 -18.65 17.61
CA GLU A 192 -12.90 -19.51 16.70
C GLU A 192 -12.42 -19.34 15.26
N TYR A 193 -12.06 -18.13 14.88
CA TYR A 193 -11.60 -17.79 13.52
C TYR A 193 -10.30 -17.00 13.56
N LEU A 194 -9.45 -17.18 12.54
CA LEU A 194 -8.21 -16.46 12.33
C LEU A 194 -8.28 -15.62 11.08
N ILE A 195 -7.87 -14.34 11.15
CA ILE A 195 -7.62 -13.52 9.98
C ILE A 195 -6.16 -13.11 9.96
N ASN A 196 -5.48 -13.40 8.87
CA ASN A 196 -4.09 -13.01 8.67
C ASN A 196 -3.99 -11.74 7.82
N CYS A 197 -3.65 -10.63 8.46
CA CYS A 197 -3.36 -9.32 7.86
C CYS A 197 -1.89 -8.89 8.10
N ALA A 198 -0.96 -9.86 8.14
CA ALA A 198 0.44 -9.64 8.54
C ALA A 198 1.31 -8.97 7.46
N GLY A 199 0.76 -8.47 6.36
CA GLY A 199 1.46 -7.68 5.34
C GLY A 199 2.72 -8.37 4.83
N LEU A 200 3.92 -7.83 5.13
CA LEU A 200 5.22 -8.40 4.74
C LEU A 200 5.42 -9.86 5.20
N PHE A 201 4.72 -10.30 6.24
CA PHE A 201 4.81 -11.65 6.79
C PHE A 201 3.57 -12.51 6.50
N SER A 202 2.66 -12.08 5.62
CA SER A 202 1.40 -12.78 5.36
C SER A 202 1.61 -14.22 4.86
N ASP A 203 2.59 -14.45 3.99
CA ASP A 203 2.98 -15.79 3.52
C ASP A 203 3.54 -16.66 4.66
N THR A 204 4.26 -16.06 5.59
CA THR A 204 4.85 -16.76 6.74
C THR A 204 3.77 -17.18 7.74
N VAL A 205 2.82 -16.30 8.02
CA VAL A 205 1.69 -16.60 8.92
C VAL A 205 0.76 -17.64 8.28
N ALA A 206 0.52 -17.59 6.97
CA ALA A 206 -0.24 -18.62 6.27
C ALA A 206 0.41 -20.01 6.39
N LEU A 207 1.74 -20.08 6.25
CA LEU A 207 2.49 -21.33 6.45
C LEU A 207 2.38 -21.86 7.89
N MET A 208 2.31 -20.98 8.90
CA MET A 208 2.08 -21.38 10.31
C MET A 208 0.68 -22.02 10.49
N ASP A 209 -0.31 -21.60 9.72
CA ASP A 209 -1.67 -22.16 9.72
C ASP A 209 -1.83 -23.33 8.71
N ASN A 210 -0.73 -23.94 8.26
CA ASN A 210 -0.67 -25.05 7.31
C ASN A 210 -1.21 -24.73 5.91
N ILE A 211 -1.42 -23.44 5.58
CA ILE A 211 -1.73 -22.99 4.20
C ILE A 211 -0.43 -22.87 3.42
N LYS A 212 -0.41 -23.42 2.21
CA LYS A 212 0.76 -23.40 1.32
C LYS A 212 0.45 -22.56 0.08
N PRO A 213 0.56 -21.23 0.17
CA PRO A 213 0.22 -20.37 -0.95
C PRO A 213 1.17 -20.58 -2.14
N ASN A 214 0.64 -20.52 -3.36
CA ASN A 214 1.43 -20.58 -4.59
C ASN A 214 2.10 -19.23 -4.93
N LEU A 215 2.47 -18.50 -3.90
CA LEU A 215 3.17 -17.23 -3.98
C LEU A 215 4.13 -17.06 -2.79
N ARG A 216 5.01 -16.08 -2.90
CA ARG A 216 5.84 -15.61 -1.80
C ARG A 216 5.88 -14.10 -1.77
N ILE A 217 5.93 -13.54 -0.57
CA ILE A 217 6.09 -12.10 -0.38
C ILE A 217 7.57 -11.74 -0.50
N ILE A 218 7.87 -10.96 -1.53
CA ILE A 218 9.21 -10.42 -1.81
C ILE A 218 9.20 -8.93 -1.41
N PRO A 219 10.10 -8.49 -0.52
CA PRO A 219 10.14 -7.11 -0.10
C PRO A 219 10.82 -6.22 -1.15
N PHE A 220 10.11 -5.18 -1.61
CA PHE A 220 10.67 -4.13 -2.46
C PHE A 220 10.66 -2.80 -1.72
N ARG A 221 11.85 -2.23 -1.52
CA ARG A 221 11.99 -0.91 -0.90
C ARG A 221 11.72 0.18 -1.93
N GLY A 222 10.83 1.11 -1.57
CA GLY A 222 10.57 2.33 -2.29
C GLY A 222 11.20 3.51 -1.56
N GLU A 223 12.11 4.19 -2.21
CA GLU A 223 12.82 5.34 -1.66
C GLU A 223 12.19 6.63 -2.19
N TYR A 224 12.11 7.61 -1.32
CA TYR A 224 11.54 8.92 -1.61
C TYR A 224 12.55 10.02 -1.28
N PHE A 225 12.43 11.11 -2.01
CA PHE A 225 13.03 12.38 -1.62
C PHE A 225 11.93 13.40 -1.32
N VAL A 226 12.20 14.26 -0.35
CA VAL A 226 11.39 15.43 -0.07
C VAL A 226 12.12 16.64 -0.65
N LEU A 227 11.40 17.52 -1.33
CA LEU A 227 11.95 18.82 -1.72
C LEU A 227 11.99 19.72 -0.48
N ASN A 228 13.07 20.51 -0.36
CA ASN A 228 13.15 21.48 0.72
C ASN A 228 11.97 22.48 0.68
N GLN A 229 11.66 23.09 1.82
CA GLN A 229 10.48 23.94 2.00
C GLN A 229 10.45 25.13 1.02
N GLU A 230 11.60 25.67 0.62
CA GLU A 230 11.70 26.77 -0.33
C GLU A 230 11.17 26.41 -1.72
N LYS A 231 11.14 25.12 -2.05
CA LYS A 231 10.65 24.56 -3.32
C LYS A 231 9.19 24.10 -3.27
N SER A 232 8.51 24.26 -2.15
CA SER A 232 7.11 23.81 -1.96
C SER A 232 6.10 24.46 -2.92
N HIS A 233 6.48 25.59 -3.54
CA HIS A 233 5.69 26.29 -4.55
C HIS A 233 5.76 25.67 -5.95
N LEU A 234 6.69 24.72 -6.20
CA LEU A 234 6.89 24.15 -7.53
C LEU A 234 5.81 23.15 -7.95
N VAL A 235 5.10 22.56 -6.98
CA VAL A 235 4.00 21.62 -7.21
C VAL A 235 2.81 22.05 -6.36
N ASN A 236 1.64 22.13 -6.95
CA ASN A 236 0.43 22.49 -6.24
C ASN A 236 -0.24 21.25 -5.62
N ASN A 237 -0.35 20.15 -6.38
CA ASN A 237 -1.06 18.95 -5.98
C ASN A 237 -0.25 17.67 -6.23
N MET A 238 -0.53 16.99 -7.34
CA MET A 238 0.11 15.72 -7.71
C MET A 238 0.34 15.65 -9.21
N ILE A 239 1.56 15.27 -9.60
CA ILE A 239 1.95 15.07 -11.01
C ILE A 239 2.43 13.62 -11.17
N TYR A 240 1.69 12.82 -11.90
CA TYR A 240 1.89 11.38 -12.05
C TYR A 240 2.15 11.00 -13.51
N PRO A 241 3.07 10.07 -13.82
CA PRO A 241 3.17 9.52 -15.16
C PRO A 241 2.03 8.55 -15.45
N ILE A 242 1.79 8.26 -16.71
CA ILE A 242 1.03 7.07 -17.09
C ILE A 242 1.86 5.83 -16.76
N SER A 243 1.19 4.82 -16.21
CA SER A 243 1.82 3.52 -15.92
C SER A 243 2.23 2.82 -17.22
N ASP A 244 3.50 2.46 -17.34
CA ASP A 244 3.97 1.58 -18.42
C ASP A 244 3.59 0.12 -18.07
N PRO A 245 2.77 -0.56 -18.89
CA PRO A 245 2.35 -1.93 -18.62
C PRO A 245 3.50 -2.95 -18.66
N ASN A 246 4.65 -2.57 -19.23
CA ASN A 246 5.85 -3.43 -19.26
C ASN A 246 6.70 -3.29 -18.00
N LEU A 247 6.45 -2.28 -17.17
CA LEU A 247 7.19 -2.06 -15.94
C LEU A 247 6.39 -2.53 -14.73
N PRO A 248 7.06 -3.14 -13.75
CA PRO A 248 6.38 -3.71 -12.58
C PRO A 248 5.87 -2.65 -11.59
N PHE A 249 6.35 -1.42 -11.69
CA PHE A 249 6.02 -0.33 -10.79
C PHE A 249 5.84 0.98 -11.55
N LEU A 250 5.03 1.86 -10.97
CA LEU A 250 4.85 3.22 -11.48
C LEU A 250 6.18 3.98 -11.36
N GLY A 251 6.49 4.79 -12.36
CA GLY A 251 7.65 5.70 -12.34
C GLY A 251 7.57 6.74 -11.23
N ILE A 252 8.68 7.45 -11.02
CA ILE A 252 8.76 8.55 -10.05
C ILE A 252 7.65 9.58 -10.36
N HIS A 253 6.96 10.01 -9.33
CA HIS A 253 5.90 11.01 -9.40
C HIS A 253 6.06 12.02 -8.26
N LEU A 254 5.38 13.13 -8.38
CA LEU A 254 5.41 14.21 -7.41
C LEU A 254 4.08 14.26 -6.66
N THR A 255 4.14 14.36 -5.35
CA THR A 255 2.96 14.43 -4.49
C THR A 255 3.16 15.54 -3.46
N LYS A 256 2.23 16.49 -3.40
CA LYS A 256 2.16 17.43 -2.28
C LYS A 256 1.36 16.78 -1.16
N THR A 257 2.02 16.46 -0.07
CA THR A 257 1.46 15.77 1.09
C THR A 257 0.45 16.66 1.84
N VAL A 258 -0.31 16.08 2.77
CA VAL A 258 -1.33 16.82 3.54
C VAL A 258 -0.73 17.97 4.35
N ASP A 259 0.52 17.85 4.79
CA ASP A 259 1.30 18.88 5.50
C ASP A 259 2.05 19.87 4.57
N GLY A 260 1.86 19.75 3.24
CA GLY A 260 2.37 20.67 2.24
C GLY A 260 3.79 20.41 1.73
N GLN A 261 4.43 19.33 2.17
CA GLN A 261 5.73 18.91 1.63
C GLN A 261 5.57 18.32 0.22
N ILE A 262 6.58 18.48 -0.64
CA ILE A 262 6.60 17.82 -1.93
C ILE A 262 7.47 16.57 -1.83
N GLU A 263 6.86 15.41 -2.03
CA GLU A 263 7.56 14.14 -2.15
C GLU A 263 7.75 13.75 -3.60
N ALA A 264 8.95 13.29 -3.92
CA ALA A 264 9.31 12.71 -5.21
C ALA A 264 9.67 11.23 -5.03
N GLY A 265 9.05 10.36 -5.77
CA GLY A 265 9.27 8.92 -5.68
C GLY A 265 8.00 8.12 -5.95
N PRO A 266 7.98 6.84 -5.52
CA PRO A 266 9.17 6.06 -5.12
C PRO A 266 9.83 5.34 -6.30
N ASN A 267 11.07 4.92 -6.13
CA ASN A 267 11.69 3.85 -6.90
C ASN A 267 11.26 2.46 -6.39
N ALA A 268 11.86 1.39 -6.90
CA ALA A 268 11.57 0.03 -6.43
C ALA A 268 12.81 -0.87 -6.50
N VAL A 269 13.48 -1.08 -5.37
CA VAL A 269 14.65 -1.94 -5.26
C VAL A 269 14.39 -3.13 -4.33
N LEU A 270 14.99 -4.28 -4.62
CA LEU A 270 14.91 -5.44 -3.75
C LEU A 270 15.50 -5.11 -2.37
N ALA A 271 14.73 -5.34 -1.31
CA ALA A 271 15.22 -5.21 0.06
C ALA A 271 15.87 -6.51 0.55
N PHE A 272 16.90 -6.39 1.40
CA PHE A 272 17.64 -7.56 1.93
C PHE A 272 17.04 -8.11 3.23
N ALA A 273 15.92 -7.55 3.65
CA ALA A 273 15.09 -8.03 4.75
C ALA A 273 13.64 -7.62 4.50
N LYS A 274 12.66 -8.32 5.09
CA LYS A 274 11.24 -7.94 5.03
C LYS A 274 11.01 -6.54 5.62
N GLU A 275 11.81 -6.15 6.59
CA GLU A 275 11.82 -4.81 7.20
C GLU A 275 13.08 -4.03 6.79
N GLY A 276 13.48 -4.15 5.54
CA GLY A 276 14.68 -3.55 4.96
C GLY A 276 14.50 -2.09 4.55
N TYR A 277 14.22 -1.20 5.51
CA TYR A 277 14.02 0.25 5.26
C TYR A 277 15.29 1.00 4.87
N LYS A 278 16.47 0.44 5.17
CA LYS A 278 17.78 0.97 4.79
C LYS A 278 18.59 -0.10 4.08
N TRP A 279 19.59 0.31 3.28
CA TRP A 279 20.55 -0.60 2.64
C TRP A 279 21.32 -1.47 3.65
N SER A 280 21.57 -0.95 4.86
CA SER A 280 22.23 -1.65 5.95
C SER A 280 21.35 -2.67 6.68
N ASN A 281 20.03 -2.68 6.44
CA ASN A 281 19.14 -3.67 7.05
C ASN A 281 19.22 -4.98 6.26
N ILE A 282 20.05 -5.89 6.71
CA ILE A 282 20.26 -7.22 6.09
C ILE A 282 19.83 -8.29 7.09
N ASN A 283 18.92 -9.16 6.68
CA ASN A 283 18.58 -10.39 7.38
C ASN A 283 18.92 -11.58 6.48
N VAL A 284 20.03 -12.24 6.78
CA VAL A 284 20.58 -13.34 5.95
C VAL A 284 19.56 -14.48 5.78
N PHE A 285 18.79 -14.79 6.83
CA PHE A 285 17.82 -15.87 6.78
C PHE A 285 16.60 -15.51 5.89
N GLU A 286 16.07 -14.29 5.99
CA GLU A 286 14.98 -13.82 5.13
C GLU A 286 15.45 -13.68 3.69
N PHE A 287 16.65 -13.13 3.49
CA PHE A 287 17.24 -12.99 2.18
C PHE A 287 17.51 -14.34 1.51
N SER A 288 18.05 -15.33 2.25
CA SER A 288 18.25 -16.68 1.72
C SER A 288 16.93 -17.33 1.28
N LYS A 289 15.84 -17.13 2.03
CA LYS A 289 14.50 -17.57 1.63
C LYS A 289 14.02 -16.89 0.34
N THR A 290 14.29 -15.58 0.19
CA THR A 290 13.95 -14.85 -1.03
C THR A 290 14.72 -15.39 -2.23
N ILE A 291 16.02 -15.57 -2.12
CA ILE A 291 16.88 -16.06 -3.21
C ILE A 291 16.61 -17.55 -3.53
N SER A 292 16.30 -18.39 -2.55
CA SER A 292 15.95 -19.79 -2.77
C SER A 292 14.60 -20.00 -3.48
N TYR A 293 13.78 -18.94 -3.59
CA TYR A 293 12.47 -19.06 -4.22
C TYR A 293 12.57 -19.10 -5.75
N LYS A 294 12.03 -20.15 -6.37
CA LYS A 294 12.05 -20.35 -7.83
C LYS A 294 11.44 -19.17 -8.60
N GLY A 295 10.36 -18.59 -8.09
CA GLY A 295 9.71 -17.43 -8.70
C GLY A 295 10.62 -16.20 -8.75
N MET A 296 11.51 -16.01 -7.76
CA MET A 296 12.47 -14.90 -7.74
C MET A 296 13.48 -14.98 -8.90
N TRP A 297 13.97 -16.17 -9.24
CA TRP A 297 14.88 -16.34 -10.37
C TRP A 297 14.21 -16.06 -11.71
N LYS A 298 12.97 -16.50 -11.88
CA LYS A 298 12.19 -16.21 -13.09
C LYS A 298 11.88 -14.73 -13.22
N LEU A 299 11.47 -14.08 -12.11
CA LEU A 299 11.27 -12.64 -12.02
C LEU A 299 12.55 -11.88 -12.37
N GLY A 300 13.68 -12.27 -11.75
CA GLY A 300 14.98 -11.67 -12.01
C GLY A 300 15.40 -11.78 -13.47
N LYS A 301 15.16 -12.92 -14.12
CA LYS A 301 15.44 -13.08 -15.56
C LYS A 301 14.55 -12.17 -16.43
N LYS A 302 13.27 -12.03 -16.08
CA LYS A 302 12.29 -11.21 -16.83
C LYS A 302 12.59 -9.71 -16.73
N TYR A 303 13.01 -9.24 -15.56
CA TYR A 303 13.21 -7.81 -15.25
C TYR A 303 14.66 -7.45 -14.90
N PHE A 304 15.64 -8.20 -15.39
CA PHE A 304 17.05 -8.02 -15.03
C PHE A 304 17.56 -6.59 -15.31
N GLY A 305 17.30 -6.08 -16.51
CA GLY A 305 17.71 -4.73 -16.90
C GLY A 305 17.03 -3.65 -16.06
N THR A 306 15.73 -3.78 -15.82
CA THR A 306 14.96 -2.87 -14.96
C THR A 306 15.51 -2.90 -13.54
N GLY A 307 15.79 -4.07 -12.99
CA GLY A 307 16.34 -4.22 -11.63
C GLY A 307 17.69 -3.51 -11.46
N ILE A 308 18.60 -3.64 -12.43
CA ILE A 308 19.89 -2.93 -12.41
C ILE A 308 19.68 -1.41 -12.51
N SER A 309 18.79 -0.94 -13.38
CA SER A 309 18.47 0.47 -13.53
C SER A 309 17.90 1.06 -12.23
N GLU A 310 16.98 0.34 -11.56
CA GLU A 310 16.42 0.76 -10.28
C GLU A 310 17.50 0.81 -9.16
N MET A 311 18.39 -0.18 -9.11
CA MET A 311 19.52 -0.15 -8.16
C MET A 311 20.44 1.04 -8.42
N TYR A 312 20.78 1.32 -9.69
CA TYR A 312 21.61 2.47 -10.04
C TYR A 312 20.93 3.79 -9.66
N ARG A 313 19.64 3.90 -9.91
CA ARG A 313 18.80 5.05 -9.52
C ARG A 313 18.80 5.25 -8.00
N SER A 314 18.63 4.18 -7.24
CA SER A 314 18.65 4.21 -5.78
C SER A 314 19.98 4.70 -5.19
N LEU A 315 21.09 4.32 -5.80
CA LEU A 315 22.43 4.70 -5.35
C LEU A 315 22.90 6.06 -5.88
N ASN A 316 22.21 6.65 -6.88
CA ASN A 316 22.63 7.85 -7.54
C ASN A 316 21.54 8.94 -7.52
N LYS A 317 21.61 9.81 -6.52
CA LYS A 317 20.71 10.97 -6.36
C LYS A 317 20.61 11.87 -7.60
N ARG A 318 21.68 11.95 -8.44
CA ARG A 318 21.68 12.77 -9.68
C ARG A 318 20.74 12.16 -10.73
N VAL A 319 20.65 10.84 -10.81
CA VAL A 319 19.71 10.18 -11.73
C VAL A 319 18.27 10.44 -11.31
N PHE A 320 18.01 10.38 -10.00
CA PHE A 320 16.71 10.70 -9.44
C PHE A 320 16.31 12.16 -9.73
N LEU A 321 17.24 13.11 -9.52
CA LEU A 321 17.02 14.51 -9.86
C LEU A 321 16.68 14.69 -11.35
N LYS A 322 17.39 14.00 -12.25
CA LYS A 322 17.12 14.09 -13.70
C LYS A 322 15.67 13.70 -14.03
N GLU A 323 15.12 12.72 -13.36
CA GLU A 323 13.72 12.32 -13.54
C GLU A 323 12.74 13.38 -13.02
N ILE A 324 13.00 13.97 -11.85
CA ILE A 324 12.21 15.09 -11.32
C ILE A 324 12.20 16.27 -12.31
N LEU A 325 13.35 16.56 -12.90
CA LEU A 325 13.49 17.66 -13.89
C LEU A 325 12.72 17.41 -15.21
N ASN A 326 12.24 16.20 -15.46
CA ASN A 326 11.29 15.94 -16.55
C ASN A 326 9.91 16.52 -16.26
N TYR A 327 9.52 16.62 -14.98
CA TYR A 327 8.21 17.10 -14.55
C TYR A 327 8.20 18.60 -14.30
N ILE A 328 9.17 19.09 -13.54
CA ILE A 328 9.27 20.49 -13.08
C ILE A 328 10.68 21.02 -13.22
N PRO A 329 10.86 22.32 -13.50
CA PRO A 329 12.19 22.95 -13.57
C PRO A 329 12.71 23.35 -12.19
N ASN A 330 13.93 23.89 -12.16
CA ASN A 330 14.49 24.65 -11.03
C ASN A 330 14.67 23.87 -9.71
N VAL A 331 14.90 22.56 -9.81
CA VAL A 331 15.28 21.71 -8.67
C VAL A 331 16.78 21.38 -8.78
N GLU A 332 17.51 21.47 -7.69
CA GLU A 332 18.93 21.14 -7.57
C GLU A 332 19.16 19.98 -6.61
N LEU A 333 20.36 19.36 -6.63
CA LEU A 333 20.68 18.26 -5.72
C LEU A 333 20.55 18.62 -4.24
N LYS A 334 20.85 19.85 -3.86
CA LYS A 334 20.73 20.34 -2.50
C LYS A 334 19.29 20.42 -2.00
N ASP A 335 18.34 20.55 -2.94
CA ASP A 335 16.90 20.68 -2.63
C ASP A 335 16.24 19.34 -2.31
N LEU A 336 16.92 18.22 -2.55
CA LEU A 336 16.41 16.88 -2.30
C LEU A 336 16.92 16.36 -0.95
N GLU A 337 16.01 16.04 -0.05
CA GLU A 337 16.31 15.40 1.24
C GLU A 337 15.79 13.97 1.24
N PRO A 338 16.56 12.97 1.70
CA PRO A 338 16.08 11.60 1.75
C PRO A 338 14.99 11.45 2.81
N ARG A 339 13.87 10.82 2.45
CA ARG A 339 12.81 10.40 3.37
C ARG A 339 13.02 8.94 3.80
N VAL A 340 12.39 8.56 4.91
CA VAL A 340 12.32 7.15 5.32
C VAL A 340 11.61 6.35 4.23
N ALA A 341 12.26 5.32 3.74
CA ALA A 341 11.72 4.46 2.70
C ALA A 341 10.52 3.65 3.20
N GLY A 342 9.63 3.27 2.30
CA GLY A 342 8.63 2.23 2.52
C GLY A 342 9.10 0.87 2.00
N VAL A 343 8.64 -0.23 2.58
CA VAL A 343 8.87 -1.57 2.03
C VAL A 343 7.54 -2.16 1.58
N ARG A 344 7.43 -2.41 0.27
CA ARG A 344 6.24 -3.03 -0.33
C ARG A 344 6.29 -4.54 -0.13
N ALA A 345 5.19 -5.12 0.31
CA ALA A 345 4.97 -6.56 0.32
C ALA A 345 4.45 -6.99 -1.06
N GLN A 346 5.36 -7.34 -1.96
CA GLN A 346 4.99 -7.75 -3.31
C GLN A 346 4.84 -9.27 -3.39
N ALA A 347 3.64 -9.73 -3.69
CA ALA A 347 3.42 -11.14 -3.96
C ALA A 347 3.98 -11.52 -5.34
N VAL A 348 4.78 -12.58 -5.36
CA VAL A 348 5.38 -13.15 -6.56
C VAL A 348 4.96 -14.61 -6.68
N SER A 349 4.41 -15.01 -7.84
CA SER A 349 4.02 -16.39 -8.10
C SER A 349 5.23 -17.31 -8.28
N SER A 350 5.04 -18.62 -8.18
CA SER A 350 6.10 -19.60 -8.48
C SER A 350 6.56 -19.55 -9.96
N ASN A 351 5.81 -18.91 -10.83
CA ASN A 351 6.15 -18.66 -12.23
C ASN A 351 6.95 -17.35 -12.44
N GLY A 352 7.14 -16.54 -11.38
CA GLY A 352 7.86 -15.29 -11.46
C GLY A 352 7.00 -14.12 -11.92
N ASP A 353 5.68 -14.25 -11.89
CA ASP A 353 4.78 -13.15 -12.20
C ASP A 353 4.51 -12.34 -10.93
N LEU A 354 4.52 -11.02 -11.08
CA LEU A 354 4.08 -10.11 -10.04
C LEU A 354 2.56 -10.17 -9.95
N ILE A 355 2.04 -10.50 -8.78
CA ILE A 355 0.60 -10.55 -8.55
C ILE A 355 0.12 -9.13 -8.30
N ASP A 356 -0.68 -8.63 -9.22
CA ASP A 356 -1.11 -7.22 -9.20
C ASP A 356 -2.38 -7.00 -8.36
N ASP A 357 -3.34 -7.92 -8.33
CA ASP A 357 -4.61 -7.76 -7.61
C ASP A 357 -4.54 -8.25 -6.15
N PHE A 358 -5.57 -7.97 -5.36
CA PHE A 358 -5.72 -8.50 -4.01
C PHE A 358 -5.88 -10.02 -4.04
N VAL A 359 -5.25 -10.70 -3.07
CA VAL A 359 -5.32 -12.15 -2.91
C VAL A 359 -5.78 -12.49 -1.51
N PHE A 360 -6.92 -13.17 -1.45
CA PHE A 360 -7.50 -13.73 -0.24
C PHE A 360 -7.50 -15.25 -0.37
N GLU A 361 -6.98 -15.96 0.61
CA GLU A 361 -6.96 -17.43 0.63
C GLU A 361 -7.63 -17.93 1.89
N GLU A 362 -8.62 -18.81 1.71
CA GLU A 362 -9.40 -19.38 2.80
C GLU A 362 -8.74 -20.67 3.29
N GLY A 363 -8.72 -20.85 4.61
CA GLY A 363 -8.28 -22.06 5.29
C GLY A 363 -9.40 -22.64 6.16
N ASN A 364 -9.07 -23.65 6.95
CA ASN A 364 -9.99 -24.19 7.94
C ASN A 364 -10.14 -23.20 9.10
N ASN A 365 -11.29 -22.56 9.25
CA ASN A 365 -11.56 -21.48 10.20
C ASN A 365 -10.51 -20.35 10.11
N SER A 366 -10.08 -20.00 8.89
CA SER A 366 -9.13 -18.90 8.68
C SER A 366 -9.28 -18.25 7.31
N LEU A 367 -8.89 -16.97 7.22
CA LEU A 367 -8.74 -16.22 5.99
C LEU A 367 -7.39 -15.48 6.00
N HIS A 368 -6.66 -15.58 4.90
CA HIS A 368 -5.34 -14.99 4.75
C HIS A 368 -5.34 -13.92 3.67
N VAL A 369 -5.05 -12.67 4.05
CA VAL A 369 -4.80 -11.58 3.10
C VAL A 369 -3.35 -11.69 2.64
N LEU A 370 -3.13 -12.43 1.56
CA LEU A 370 -1.78 -12.74 1.07
C LEU A 370 -1.17 -11.64 0.24
N ASN A 371 -1.99 -10.84 -0.45
CA ASN A 371 -1.53 -9.71 -1.24
C ASN A 371 -2.50 -8.55 -1.11
N ALA A 372 -2.03 -7.45 -0.56
CA ALA A 372 -2.78 -6.19 -0.48
C ALA A 372 -1.88 -5.03 -0.94
N PRO A 373 -1.56 -4.97 -2.26
CA PRO A 373 -0.74 -3.89 -2.81
C PRO A 373 -1.52 -2.57 -2.86
N SER A 374 -0.86 -1.47 -3.25
CA SER A 374 -1.59 -0.23 -3.59
C SER A 374 -2.74 -0.55 -4.57
N PRO A 375 -3.96 -0.11 -4.25
CA PRO A 375 -4.37 0.95 -3.34
C PRO A 375 -4.91 0.47 -1.98
N ALA A 376 -4.36 -0.56 -1.36
CA ALA A 376 -4.93 -1.19 -0.16
C ALA A 376 -5.23 -0.21 0.99
N ALA A 377 -4.45 0.86 1.16
CA ALA A 377 -4.73 1.86 2.20
C ALA A 377 -6.04 2.63 1.92
N THR A 378 -6.25 3.09 0.69
CA THR A 378 -7.51 3.70 0.25
C THR A 378 -8.68 2.71 0.33
N ALA A 379 -8.44 1.46 -0.04
CA ALA A 379 -9.44 0.39 -0.07
C ALA A 379 -9.71 -0.26 1.30
N SER A 380 -8.98 0.12 2.34
CA SER A 380 -8.90 -0.65 3.59
C SER A 380 -10.24 -0.90 4.27
N LEU A 381 -11.13 0.09 4.32
CA LEU A 381 -12.45 -0.05 4.91
C LEU A 381 -13.34 -0.99 4.08
N ALA A 382 -13.29 -0.89 2.74
CA ALA A 382 -14.00 -1.82 1.85
C ALA A 382 -13.42 -3.24 1.89
N ILE A 383 -12.11 -3.39 2.08
CA ILE A 383 -11.48 -4.70 2.33
C ILE A 383 -12.01 -5.27 3.65
N GLY A 384 -12.15 -4.43 4.68
CA GLY A 384 -12.73 -4.84 5.97
C GLY A 384 -14.18 -5.32 5.83
N GLU A 385 -15.02 -4.60 5.06
CA GLU A 385 -16.38 -5.02 4.73
C GLU A 385 -16.38 -6.38 4.00
N TYR A 386 -15.58 -6.51 2.95
CA TYR A 386 -15.47 -7.75 2.16
C TYR A 386 -15.05 -8.97 3.01
N ILE A 387 -14.06 -8.81 3.90
CA ILE A 387 -13.61 -9.89 4.77
C ILE A 387 -14.70 -10.25 5.80
N ALA A 388 -15.35 -9.25 6.39
CA ALA A 388 -16.42 -9.47 7.37
C ALA A 388 -17.62 -10.19 6.76
N GLU A 389 -17.97 -9.93 5.50
CA GLU A 389 -19.03 -10.65 4.78
C GLU A 389 -18.68 -12.13 4.52
N LYS A 390 -17.41 -12.47 4.38
CA LYS A 390 -16.96 -13.84 4.10
C LYS A 390 -16.97 -14.77 5.30
N ILE A 391 -16.97 -14.22 6.51
CA ILE A 391 -16.86 -15.00 7.74
C ILE A 391 -18.13 -15.00 8.60
N ASN A 392 -19.22 -14.42 8.08
CA ASN A 392 -20.55 -14.41 8.72
C ASN A 392 -21.41 -15.61 8.31
#